data_c1887412e74d43078236cd6ed79303b8
#
_entry.id   c1887412e74d43078236cd6ed79303b8
#
_cell.length_a   1.000
_cell.length_b   1.000
_cell.length_c   1.000
_cell.angle_alpha   90.00
_cell.angle_beta   90.00
_cell.angle_gamma   90.00
#
_symmetry.space_group_name_H-M   'P 1'
#
loop_
_entity.id
_entity.type
_entity.pdbx_description
1 polymer ?
#
loop_
_entity_poly.entity_id
_entity_poly.type
_entity_poly.pdbx_seq_one_letter_code
_entity_poly.pdbx_strand_id
1 'polypeptide(L)'
;MKKNRVFIPPYDYDNSSYTICGVFPLNLFLGGTIDNGNSLDWQKALTDELNSCDTVHPIMIYNPRRKEWPAAEAHDEIDKQINWELYHLERADLIVMNILPKSKSPISLMEIGLFAKEHKLMVFCNENFYRFDNVRVVCERYGIPLYTTNDILVIKNKVLEYANKEAEHIYNKAIREALE
;
A
#
# COMPACT_ATOMS: atom_id res chain seq x y z
N MET A 1 21.89 -6.13 7.04
CA MET A 1 21.51 -4.83 6.42
C MET A 1 20.00 -4.83 6.30
N LYS A 2 19.29 -3.75 6.73
CA LYS A 2 17.84 -3.66 6.54
C LYS A 2 17.56 -3.61 5.03
N LYS A 3 16.82 -4.58 4.52
CA LYS A 3 16.47 -4.69 3.10
C LYS A 3 15.31 -3.77 2.72
N ASN A 4 14.40 -3.49 3.66
CA ASN A 4 13.21 -2.68 3.41
C ASN A 4 13.45 -1.19 3.66
N ARG A 5 12.80 -0.32 2.88
CA ARG A 5 12.80 1.13 3.07
C ARG A 5 11.38 1.64 3.21
N VAL A 6 11.19 2.69 4.02
CA VAL A 6 9.88 3.31 4.26
C VAL A 6 9.94 4.76 3.78
N PHE A 7 8.97 5.17 2.97
CA PHE A 7 8.81 6.52 2.44
C PHE A 7 7.52 7.11 3.01
N ILE A 8 7.60 8.37 3.43
CA ILE A 8 6.49 9.09 4.08
C ILE A 8 6.31 10.45 3.38
N PRO A 9 5.05 10.87 3.09
CA PRO A 9 4.80 12.16 2.46
C PRO A 9 5.20 13.34 3.37
N PRO A 10 5.32 14.55 2.80
CA PRO A 10 5.15 14.88 1.38
C PRO A 10 6.44 14.95 0.58
N TYR A 11 7.61 14.77 1.20
CA TYR A 11 8.91 15.05 0.59
C TYR A 11 9.76 13.82 0.29
N ASP A 12 9.33 12.68 0.75
CA ASP A 12 10.07 11.42 0.65
C ASP A 12 9.67 10.70 -0.65
N TYR A 13 10.14 11.23 -1.79
CA TYR A 13 9.92 10.61 -3.09
C TYR A 13 11.03 9.60 -3.38
N ASP A 14 10.63 8.40 -3.80
CA ASP A 14 11.56 7.47 -4.43
C ASP A 14 11.73 7.84 -5.91
N ASN A 15 12.81 8.52 -6.22
CA ASN A 15 13.18 8.88 -7.58
C ASN A 15 14.13 7.86 -8.21
N SER A 16 14.34 6.72 -7.58
CA SER A 16 15.36 5.78 -7.98
C SER A 16 14.78 4.53 -8.63
N SER A 17 15.27 4.21 -9.79
CA SER A 17 15.24 2.86 -10.37
C SER A 17 16.26 1.97 -9.65
N TYR A 18 16.01 1.61 -8.38
CA TYR A 18 16.98 0.86 -7.59
C TYR A 18 16.85 -0.63 -7.77
N THR A 19 17.99 -1.23 -8.02
CA THR A 19 18.27 -2.57 -7.52
C THR A 19 18.91 -2.44 -6.13
N ILE A 20 18.32 -3.01 -5.10
CA ILE A 20 18.97 -3.15 -3.80
C ILE A 20 19.75 -4.46 -3.83
N CYS A 21 21.08 -4.38 -3.78
CA CYS A 21 21.96 -5.56 -3.87
C CYS A 21 21.72 -6.41 -5.14
N GLY A 22 21.37 -5.77 -6.27
CA GLY A 22 21.13 -6.49 -7.53
C GLY A 22 19.75 -7.14 -7.65
N VAL A 23 18.83 -6.85 -6.73
CA VAL A 23 17.46 -7.37 -6.72
C VAL A 23 16.47 -6.20 -6.79
N PHE A 24 15.46 -6.33 -7.65
CA PHE A 24 14.39 -5.32 -7.75
C PHE A 24 13.48 -5.41 -6.53
N PRO A 25 13.19 -4.29 -5.87
CA PRO A 25 12.30 -4.28 -4.72
C PRO A 25 10.83 -4.40 -5.15
N LEU A 26 10.00 -4.94 -4.25
CA LEU A 26 8.55 -4.81 -4.35
C LEU A 26 8.13 -3.40 -3.90
N ASN A 27 7.40 -2.68 -4.74
CA ASN A 27 6.82 -1.38 -4.41
C ASN A 27 5.44 -1.59 -3.76
N LEU A 28 5.37 -1.40 -2.43
CA LEU A 28 4.18 -1.65 -1.62
C LEU A 28 3.58 -0.33 -1.12
N PHE A 29 2.35 -0.01 -1.50
CA PHE A 29 1.61 1.13 -0.95
C PHE A 29 0.64 0.69 0.16
N LEU A 30 0.64 1.41 1.30
CA LEU A 30 -0.19 1.13 2.47
C LEU A 30 -1.40 2.07 2.54
N GLY A 31 -2.36 1.87 1.63
CA GLY A 31 -3.61 2.62 1.58
C GLY A 31 -4.64 2.13 2.61
N GLY A 32 -5.63 2.96 2.90
CA GLY A 32 -6.72 2.61 3.81
C GLY A 32 -6.96 3.65 4.90
N THR A 33 -7.55 3.22 6.02
CA THR A 33 -7.96 4.13 7.09
C THR A 33 -6.77 4.81 7.76
N ILE A 34 -6.81 6.16 7.80
CA ILE A 34 -5.85 7.02 8.52
C ILE A 34 -6.59 8.00 9.43
N ASP A 35 -7.74 8.58 8.96
CA ASP A 35 -8.58 9.54 9.69
C ASP A 35 -7.78 10.72 10.26
N ASN A 36 -6.94 11.35 9.43
CA ASN A 36 -6.03 12.43 9.81
C ASN A 36 -5.14 12.07 11.03
N GLY A 37 -4.70 10.83 11.11
CA GLY A 37 -3.87 10.33 12.20
C GLY A 37 -4.64 9.85 13.43
N ASN A 38 -5.96 10.00 13.49
CA ASN A 38 -6.78 9.64 14.66
C ASN A 38 -7.15 8.15 14.75
N SER A 39 -6.95 7.39 13.67
CA SER A 39 -7.18 5.94 13.69
C SER A 39 -5.98 5.19 14.25
N LEU A 40 -6.19 3.89 14.54
CA LEU A 40 -5.10 2.96 14.85
C LEU A 40 -4.01 3.03 13.77
N ASP A 41 -2.74 3.14 14.18
CA ASP A 41 -1.60 3.16 13.27
C ASP A 41 -1.22 1.75 12.82
N TRP A 42 -2.10 1.17 11.99
CA TRP A 42 -1.90 -0.15 11.41
C TRP A 42 -0.75 -0.16 10.39
N GLN A 43 -0.47 0.96 9.73
CA GLN A 43 0.62 1.11 8.78
C GLN A 43 1.97 0.89 9.48
N LYS A 44 2.16 1.52 10.64
CA LYS A 44 3.36 1.30 11.45
C LYS A 44 3.46 -0.15 11.91
N ALA A 45 2.37 -0.72 12.43
CA ALA A 45 2.35 -2.09 12.90
C ALA A 45 2.74 -3.09 11.80
N LEU A 46 2.16 -2.93 10.59
CA LEU A 46 2.50 -3.77 9.43
C LEU A 46 3.96 -3.58 8.99
N THR A 47 4.44 -2.33 8.97
CA THR A 47 5.83 -2.00 8.61
C THR A 47 6.82 -2.66 9.58
N ASP A 48 6.55 -2.60 10.88
CA ASP A 48 7.39 -3.23 11.90
C ASP A 48 7.43 -4.76 11.71
N GLU A 49 6.29 -5.38 11.45
CA GLU A 49 6.16 -6.82 11.17
C GLU A 49 6.91 -7.23 9.89
N LEU A 50 6.81 -6.46 8.80
CA LEU A 50 7.54 -6.73 7.55
C LEU A 50 9.05 -6.55 7.74
N ASN A 51 9.49 -5.59 8.57
CA ASN A 51 10.90 -5.36 8.86
C ASN A 51 11.51 -6.42 9.80
N SER A 52 10.68 -7.15 10.55
CA SER A 52 11.11 -8.26 11.41
C SER A 52 11.34 -9.57 10.65
N CYS A 53 10.85 -9.66 9.41
CA CYS A 53 10.97 -10.86 8.59
C CYS A 53 12.17 -10.78 7.64
N ASP A 54 12.78 -11.94 7.38
CA ASP A 54 13.67 -12.09 6.23
C ASP A 54 12.82 -12.27 4.96
N THR A 55 12.87 -11.26 4.09
CA THR A 55 12.21 -11.30 2.79
C THR A 55 13.19 -11.66 1.69
N VAL A 56 12.77 -12.46 0.72
CA VAL A 56 13.59 -12.82 -0.46
C VAL A 56 13.92 -11.58 -1.26
N HIS A 57 12.95 -10.64 -1.36
CA HIS A 57 13.09 -9.35 -2.03
C HIS A 57 12.98 -8.20 -1.02
N PRO A 58 13.74 -7.11 -1.21
CA PRO A 58 13.53 -5.89 -0.46
C PRO A 58 12.16 -5.30 -0.78
N ILE A 59 11.53 -4.65 0.20
CA ILE A 59 10.24 -3.98 0.03
C ILE A 59 10.44 -2.48 0.21
N MET A 60 9.98 -1.71 -0.80
CA MET A 60 9.83 -0.26 -0.73
C MET A 60 8.43 0.03 -0.22
N ILE A 61 8.30 0.49 1.00
CA ILE A 61 7.02 0.70 1.69
C ILE A 61 6.65 2.18 1.59
N TYR A 62 5.59 2.49 0.85
CA TYR A 62 5.02 3.83 0.75
C TYR A 62 3.89 3.95 1.76
N ASN A 63 4.17 4.66 2.86
CA ASN A 63 3.23 4.85 3.96
C ASN A 63 2.66 6.27 3.91
N PRO A 64 1.38 6.48 3.53
CA PRO A 64 0.78 7.81 3.42
C PRO A 64 0.52 8.49 4.77
N ARG A 65 0.70 7.79 5.90
CA ARG A 65 0.46 8.33 7.23
C ARG A 65 1.58 9.26 7.67
N ARG A 66 1.28 10.56 7.74
CA ARG A 66 2.20 11.60 8.24
C ARG A 66 2.27 11.57 9.77
N LYS A 67 3.39 12.09 10.30
CA LYS A 67 3.51 12.35 11.74
C LYS A 67 2.67 13.54 12.18
N GLU A 68 2.63 14.57 11.35
CA GLU A 68 1.90 15.81 11.59
C GLU A 68 0.98 16.09 10.40
N TRP A 69 -0.27 16.42 10.68
CA TRP A 69 -1.26 16.71 9.65
C TRP A 69 -1.37 18.23 9.46
N PRO A 70 -1.43 18.71 8.21
CA PRO A 70 -1.60 20.13 7.94
C PRO A 70 -2.96 20.60 8.41
N ALA A 71 -3.05 21.90 8.77
CA ALA A 71 -4.33 22.54 9.00
C ALA A 71 -5.21 22.46 7.73
N ALA A 72 -6.53 22.48 7.92
CA ALA A 72 -7.47 22.36 6.80
C ALA A 72 -7.32 23.48 5.75
N GLU A 73 -6.79 24.62 6.16
CA GLU A 73 -6.53 25.78 5.30
C GLU A 73 -5.18 25.73 4.57
N ALA A 74 -4.34 24.77 4.88
CA ALA A 74 -3.02 24.61 4.26
C ALA A 74 -3.12 23.82 2.93
N HIS A 75 -3.84 24.39 1.96
CA HIS A 75 -4.14 23.74 0.68
C HIS A 75 -2.89 23.23 -0.06
N ASP A 76 -1.81 24.01 -0.10
CA ASP A 76 -0.56 23.62 -0.77
C ASP A 76 0.08 22.36 -0.14
N GLU A 77 -0.02 22.20 1.18
CA GLU A 77 0.49 21.02 1.88
C GLU A 77 -0.41 19.79 1.68
N ILE A 78 -1.72 20.01 1.55
CA ILE A 78 -2.70 18.97 1.21
C ILE A 78 -2.47 18.51 -0.22
N ASP A 79 -2.28 19.42 -1.16
CA ASP A 79 -1.99 19.10 -2.57
C ASP A 79 -0.69 18.29 -2.71
N LYS A 80 0.37 18.65 -1.97
CA LYS A 80 1.62 17.87 -1.94
C LYS A 80 1.39 16.45 -1.44
N GLN A 81 0.57 16.28 -0.39
CA GLN A 81 0.19 14.97 0.12
C GLN A 81 -0.54 14.14 -0.95
N ILE A 82 -1.59 14.70 -1.56
CA ILE A 82 -2.40 14.03 -2.56
C ILE A 82 -1.54 13.62 -3.77
N ASN A 83 -0.70 14.53 -4.26
CA ASN A 83 0.18 14.24 -5.40
C ASN A 83 1.22 13.16 -5.06
N TRP A 84 1.76 13.15 -3.82
CA TRP A 84 2.65 12.10 -3.35
C TRP A 84 1.94 10.74 -3.32
N GLU A 85 0.71 10.69 -2.80
CA GLU A 85 -0.10 9.46 -2.74
C GLU A 85 -0.38 8.93 -4.16
N LEU A 86 -0.88 9.77 -5.06
CA LEU A 86 -1.17 9.37 -6.44
C LEU A 86 0.09 8.89 -7.16
N TYR A 87 1.21 9.60 -7.01
CA TYR A 87 2.49 9.22 -7.61
C TYR A 87 2.92 7.81 -7.20
N HIS A 88 2.81 7.46 -5.92
CA HIS A 88 3.22 6.15 -5.43
C HIS A 88 2.15 5.07 -5.64
N LEU A 89 0.85 5.41 -5.61
CA LEU A 89 -0.23 4.50 -5.99
C LEU A 89 -0.10 4.02 -7.44
N GLU A 90 0.19 4.93 -8.36
CA GLU A 90 0.38 4.59 -9.78
C GLU A 90 1.56 3.64 -10.00
N ARG A 91 2.64 3.80 -9.23
CA ARG A 91 3.89 3.04 -9.37
C ARG A 91 3.97 1.78 -8.51
N ALA A 92 3.06 1.60 -7.58
CA ALA A 92 3.04 0.43 -6.72
C ALA A 92 2.83 -0.85 -7.53
N ASP A 93 3.56 -1.91 -7.16
CA ASP A 93 3.33 -3.27 -7.62
C ASP A 93 2.19 -3.93 -6.84
N LEU A 94 2.04 -3.55 -5.56
CA LEU A 94 0.96 -3.99 -4.69
C LEU A 94 0.42 -2.81 -3.88
N ILE A 95 -0.89 -2.64 -3.87
CA ILE A 95 -1.61 -1.70 -3.01
C ILE A 95 -2.40 -2.50 -1.98
N VAL A 96 -1.98 -2.42 -0.71
CA VAL A 96 -2.75 -2.94 0.42
C VAL A 96 -3.73 -1.87 0.87
N MET A 97 -5.04 -2.17 0.81
CA MET A 97 -6.10 -1.31 1.32
C MET A 97 -6.70 -1.91 2.60
N ASN A 98 -6.36 -1.34 3.76
CA ASN A 98 -6.89 -1.79 5.05
C ASN A 98 -7.94 -0.82 5.59
N ILE A 99 -9.21 -1.22 5.53
CA ILE A 99 -10.38 -0.41 5.91
C ILE A 99 -10.86 -0.84 7.30
N LEU A 100 -10.70 0.05 8.28
CA LEU A 100 -11.10 -0.24 9.66
C LEU A 100 -12.62 -0.06 9.88
N PRO A 101 -13.26 -0.90 10.70
CA PRO A 101 -14.73 -0.96 10.82
C PRO A 101 -15.39 0.35 11.26
N LYS A 102 -14.72 1.12 12.13
CA LYS A 102 -15.29 2.36 12.71
C LYS A 102 -14.98 3.63 11.92
N SER A 103 -14.31 3.50 10.76
CA SER A 103 -13.94 4.63 9.92
C SER A 103 -14.99 4.95 8.87
N LYS A 104 -14.84 6.11 8.20
CA LYS A 104 -15.58 6.45 6.98
C LYS A 104 -14.75 6.15 5.73
N SER A 105 -13.46 6.38 5.79
CA SER A 105 -12.45 6.11 4.74
C SER A 105 -12.87 6.53 3.32
N PRO A 106 -13.39 7.76 3.10
CA PRO A 106 -13.93 8.16 1.79
C PRO A 106 -12.84 8.17 0.71
N ILE A 107 -11.63 8.60 1.04
CA ILE A 107 -10.50 8.62 0.11
C ILE A 107 -10.10 7.19 -0.28
N SER A 108 -9.98 6.29 0.70
CA SER A 108 -9.65 4.88 0.42
C SER A 108 -10.69 4.19 -0.47
N LEU A 109 -12.00 4.52 -0.31
CA LEU A 109 -13.05 4.01 -1.19
C LEU A 109 -12.90 4.56 -2.62
N MET A 110 -12.52 5.83 -2.78
CA MET A 110 -12.23 6.43 -4.09
C MET A 110 -11.02 5.75 -4.74
N GLU A 111 -9.94 5.52 -3.99
CA GLU A 111 -8.72 4.86 -4.46
C GLU A 111 -8.96 3.40 -4.89
N ILE A 112 -9.77 2.64 -4.14
CA ILE A 112 -10.19 1.29 -4.55
C ILE A 112 -10.89 1.35 -5.92
N GLY A 113 -11.80 2.31 -6.12
CA GLY A 113 -12.48 2.51 -7.40
C GLY A 113 -11.52 2.90 -8.53
N LEU A 114 -10.57 3.79 -8.24
CA LEU A 114 -9.58 4.30 -9.20
C LEU A 114 -8.66 3.19 -9.72
N PHE A 115 -8.18 2.31 -8.83
CA PHE A 115 -7.22 1.24 -9.16
C PHE A 115 -7.87 -0.14 -9.35
N ALA A 116 -9.21 -0.26 -9.33
CA ALA A 116 -9.92 -1.54 -9.39
C ALA A 116 -9.55 -2.41 -10.60
N LYS A 117 -9.20 -1.81 -11.73
CA LYS A 117 -8.89 -2.51 -13.00
C LYS A 117 -7.40 -2.84 -13.18
N GLU A 118 -6.53 -2.39 -12.28
CA GLU A 118 -5.09 -2.53 -12.46
C GLU A 118 -4.52 -3.83 -11.87
N HIS A 119 -5.36 -4.67 -11.24
CA HIS A 119 -4.99 -5.99 -10.69
C HIS A 119 -3.84 -5.97 -9.65
N LYS A 120 -3.61 -4.82 -9.01
CA LYS A 120 -2.59 -4.62 -7.98
C LYS A 120 -3.15 -4.32 -6.59
N LEU A 121 -4.49 -4.37 -6.44
CA LEU A 121 -5.16 -4.17 -5.15
C LEU A 121 -5.27 -5.47 -4.35
N MET A 122 -5.07 -5.36 -3.03
CA MET A 122 -5.40 -6.36 -2.02
C MET A 122 -6.14 -5.66 -0.89
N VAL A 123 -7.41 -6.02 -0.66
CA VAL A 123 -8.31 -5.30 0.24
C VAL A 123 -8.57 -6.10 1.51
N PHE A 124 -8.41 -5.43 2.65
CA PHE A 124 -8.76 -5.92 3.98
C PHE A 124 -9.87 -5.03 4.53
N CYS A 125 -11.06 -5.58 4.70
CA CYS A 125 -12.23 -4.82 5.12
C CYS A 125 -13.11 -5.70 5.99
N ASN A 126 -13.26 -5.34 7.26
CA ASN A 126 -14.14 -6.07 8.18
C ASN A 126 -15.60 -5.90 7.78
N GLU A 127 -16.40 -6.96 7.93
CA GLU A 127 -17.84 -6.97 7.61
C GLU A 127 -18.66 -5.92 8.39
N ASN A 128 -18.13 -5.46 9.54
CA ASN A 128 -18.74 -4.37 10.33
C ASN A 128 -18.48 -2.97 9.77
N PHE A 129 -17.77 -2.83 8.67
CA PHE A 129 -17.60 -1.54 7.99
C PHE A 129 -18.94 -1.12 7.34
N TYR A 130 -19.38 0.11 7.56
CA TYR A 130 -20.73 0.57 7.15
C TYR A 130 -21.02 0.50 5.64
N ARG A 131 -19.99 0.40 4.79
CA ARG A 131 -20.07 0.24 3.33
C ARG A 131 -19.42 -1.06 2.84
N PHE A 132 -19.39 -2.07 3.70
CA PHE A 132 -18.78 -3.36 3.38
C PHE A 132 -19.35 -3.96 2.07
N ASP A 133 -20.65 -3.94 1.85
CA ASP A 133 -21.25 -4.48 0.63
C ASP A 133 -20.79 -3.74 -0.64
N ASN A 134 -20.56 -2.42 -0.57
CA ASN A 134 -20.02 -1.69 -1.71
C ASN A 134 -18.59 -2.17 -2.04
N VAL A 135 -17.75 -2.35 -1.01
CA VAL A 135 -16.39 -2.88 -1.18
C VAL A 135 -16.43 -4.29 -1.72
N ARG A 136 -17.23 -5.18 -1.13
CA ARG A 136 -17.37 -6.59 -1.54
C ARG A 136 -17.77 -6.71 -3.01
N VAL A 137 -18.84 -6.04 -3.43
CA VAL A 137 -19.34 -6.12 -4.81
C VAL A 137 -18.33 -5.59 -5.83
N VAL A 138 -17.62 -4.52 -5.50
CA VAL A 138 -16.53 -3.99 -6.36
C VAL A 138 -15.38 -5.00 -6.45
N CYS A 139 -14.93 -5.56 -5.32
CA CYS A 139 -13.88 -6.56 -5.30
C CYS A 139 -14.26 -7.81 -6.12
N GLU A 140 -15.46 -8.33 -5.92
CA GLU A 140 -15.98 -9.48 -6.70
C GLU A 140 -16.01 -9.19 -8.20
N ARG A 141 -16.51 -8.01 -8.60
CA ARG A 141 -16.63 -7.64 -10.01
C ARG A 141 -15.29 -7.53 -10.72
N TYR A 142 -14.27 -7.01 -10.04
CA TYR A 142 -12.95 -6.75 -10.63
C TYR A 142 -11.90 -7.79 -10.26
N GLY A 143 -12.27 -8.87 -9.57
CA GLY A 143 -11.35 -9.94 -9.18
C GLY A 143 -10.29 -9.51 -8.17
N ILE A 144 -10.63 -8.52 -7.31
CA ILE A 144 -9.73 -8.01 -6.27
C ILE A 144 -9.79 -8.94 -5.06
N PRO A 145 -8.65 -9.46 -4.55
CA PRO A 145 -8.62 -10.22 -3.31
C PRO A 145 -9.19 -9.40 -2.14
N LEU A 146 -10.26 -9.90 -1.52
CA LEU A 146 -10.89 -9.30 -0.35
C LEU A 146 -10.78 -10.26 0.84
N TYR A 147 -10.26 -9.75 1.96
CA TYR A 147 -10.15 -10.44 3.24
C TYR A 147 -10.98 -9.73 4.30
N THR A 148 -11.88 -10.46 4.99
CA THR A 148 -12.81 -9.89 5.98
C THR A 148 -12.18 -9.73 7.38
N THR A 149 -10.94 -9.29 7.41
CA THR A 149 -10.15 -9.09 8.64
C THR A 149 -9.29 -7.83 8.56
N ASN A 150 -8.89 -7.32 9.72
CA ASN A 150 -7.90 -6.25 9.86
C ASN A 150 -6.69 -6.72 10.70
N ASP A 151 -6.52 -8.04 10.88
CA ASP A 151 -5.40 -8.62 11.61
C ASP A 151 -4.09 -8.39 10.85
N ILE A 152 -3.13 -7.73 11.52
CA ILE A 152 -1.84 -7.35 10.95
C ILE A 152 -1.00 -8.57 10.53
N LEU A 153 -1.08 -9.67 11.27
CA LEU A 153 -0.32 -10.88 10.93
C LEU A 153 -0.89 -11.56 9.67
N VAL A 154 -2.22 -11.51 9.50
CA VAL A 154 -2.86 -11.98 8.26
C VAL A 154 -2.46 -11.10 7.09
N ILE A 155 -2.51 -9.76 7.25
CA ILE A 155 -2.09 -8.81 6.21
C ILE A 155 -0.62 -9.07 5.83
N LYS A 156 0.28 -9.15 6.81
CA LYS A 156 1.69 -9.46 6.60
C LYS A 156 1.88 -10.74 5.78
N ASN A 157 1.23 -11.82 6.20
CA ASN A 157 1.40 -13.12 5.53
C ASN A 157 0.92 -13.07 4.07
N LYS A 158 -0.16 -12.34 3.77
CA LYS A 158 -0.64 -12.16 2.40
C LYS A 158 0.28 -11.29 1.55
N VAL A 159 0.88 -10.25 2.13
CA VAL A 159 1.91 -9.45 1.46
C VAL A 159 3.15 -10.30 1.13
N LEU A 160 3.62 -11.11 2.08
CA LEU A 160 4.78 -11.98 1.86
C LEU A 160 4.49 -13.09 0.84
N GLU A 161 3.28 -13.66 0.86
CA GLU A 161 2.81 -14.64 -0.13
C GLU A 161 2.83 -14.02 -1.54
N TYR A 162 2.30 -12.80 -1.69
CA TYR A 162 2.34 -12.05 -2.95
C TYR A 162 3.79 -11.76 -3.37
N ALA A 163 4.62 -11.21 -2.49
CA ALA A 163 6.00 -10.89 -2.78
C ALA A 163 6.81 -12.10 -3.27
N ASN A 164 6.62 -13.25 -2.64
CA ASN A 164 7.31 -14.49 -3.03
C ASN A 164 6.83 -15.02 -4.40
N LYS A 165 5.53 -14.90 -4.69
CA LYS A 165 4.96 -15.32 -5.97
C LYS A 165 5.40 -14.41 -7.12
N GLU A 166 5.41 -13.10 -6.91
CA GLU A 166 5.76 -12.11 -7.93
C GLU A 166 7.28 -11.92 -8.09
N ALA A 167 8.07 -12.44 -7.17
CA ALA A 167 9.54 -12.32 -7.19
C ALA A 167 10.14 -12.77 -8.53
N GLU A 168 9.70 -13.89 -9.07
CA GLU A 168 10.15 -14.42 -10.35
C GLU A 168 9.67 -13.55 -11.52
N HIS A 169 8.47 -13.03 -11.45
CA HIS A 169 7.91 -12.14 -12.47
C HIS A 169 8.62 -10.78 -12.51
N ILE A 170 8.85 -10.17 -11.34
CA ILE A 170 9.59 -8.90 -11.20
C ILE A 170 11.01 -9.04 -11.74
N TYR A 171 11.70 -10.14 -11.39
CA TYR A 171 13.04 -10.43 -11.88
C TYR A 171 13.09 -10.57 -13.41
N ASN A 172 12.15 -11.32 -13.99
CA ASN A 172 12.07 -11.51 -15.43
C ASN A 172 11.68 -10.24 -16.19
N LYS A 173 10.80 -9.40 -15.63
CA LYS A 173 10.44 -8.10 -16.18
C LYS A 173 11.66 -7.18 -16.24
N ALA A 174 12.40 -7.10 -15.16
CA ALA A 174 13.56 -6.25 -15.05
C ALA A 174 14.70 -6.66 -15.98
N ILE A 175 14.92 -7.97 -16.20
CA ILE A 175 15.89 -8.44 -17.19
C ILE A 175 15.48 -8.01 -18.60
N ARG A 176 14.20 -8.08 -18.95
CA ARG A 176 13.72 -7.63 -20.26
C ARG A 176 13.95 -6.14 -20.49
N GLU A 177 13.60 -5.32 -19.50
CA GLU A 177 13.81 -3.86 -19.55
C GLU A 177 15.29 -3.44 -19.61
N ALA A 178 16.21 -4.28 -19.10
CA ALA A 178 17.65 -4.02 -19.17
C ALA A 178 18.28 -4.47 -20.49
N LEU A 179 17.60 -5.24 -21.32
CA LEU A 179 18.06 -5.76 -22.62
C LEU A 179 17.48 -4.98 -23.81
N GLU A 180 16.53 -4.07 -23.58
CA GLU A 180 15.98 -3.08 -24.53
C GLU A 180 16.73 -1.74 -24.45
#